data_f38f064bb5c7a7accb0035faf6f69d2d
#
_entry.id   f38f064bb5c7a7accb0035faf6f69d2d
#
_cell.length_a   1.000
_cell.length_b   1.000
_cell.length_c   1.000
_cell.angle_alpha   90.00
_cell.angle_beta   90.00
_cell.angle_gamma   90.00
#
_symmetry.space_group_name_H-M   'P 1'
#
loop_
_entity.id
_entity.type
_entity.pdbx_description
1 polymer ?
#
loop_
_entity_poly.entity_id
_entity_poly.type
_entity_poly.pdbx_seq_one_letter_code
_entity_poly.pdbx_strand_id
1 'polypeptide(L)'
;MTDHRARPAGQQRATWRGLVGLCLVLLLTAGGCESRAPSAPGSGPAPGSGPAPGVDARIPGPYRRGVWLLLDHGENRHACHGEDAGRYRYIVVQWYTTRDAACPLERIRAANPGAKVLAYQNIGAMIAGPHTDGRPSTCVTQEEAAAHDAAAPGDAWHLHDRAGNVLSFHDEYAYLDPGNVGRSSYQAQCLRRLERIRADGYDGVLGDDANVYPGHGLGEGGGTPIAEYPTDAAYGDAMVGAMRRVGPGAKRLGLPVIPNVGADPGTQAHLGRALAIARASSGFFQEFWTRWQGAGAGHGGAAWEAGATLAQEVEALGRPFIASTYDGPGPSGATADQQYAVASFWLVWDGRQDSGWGYNVLGDPAAGFSPAWGPDIGVPSDAARVRVGMGWQRRYSAGIAVVNPSPSASQRFELGAGYRKTDGSVATSVVLPPMSGMVLTSAATAGDRS
;
A
#
# COMPACT_ATOMS: atom_id res chain seq x y z
N MET A 1 43.07 -32.55 -0.96
CA MET A 1 42.89 -32.72 0.52
C MET A 1 43.16 -31.37 1.16
N THR A 2 42.15 -30.58 1.33
CA THR A 2 42.14 -29.33 2.14
C THR A 2 40.77 -29.17 2.73
N ASP A 3 40.77 -29.21 4.05
CA ASP A 3 39.67 -29.30 4.98
C ASP A 3 38.98 -27.93 5.10
N HIS A 4 37.71 -27.79 4.70
CA HIS A 4 36.87 -26.60 4.92
C HIS A 4 35.97 -26.85 6.13
N ARG A 5 36.42 -26.45 7.31
CA ARG A 5 35.58 -26.41 8.52
C ARG A 5 34.61 -25.24 8.45
N ALA A 6 33.34 -25.57 8.49
CA ALA A 6 32.23 -24.62 8.68
C ALA A 6 32.33 -23.90 10.04
N ARG A 7 32.14 -22.58 10.05
CA ARG A 7 31.95 -21.76 11.24
C ARG A 7 30.47 -21.71 11.61
N PRO A 8 30.10 -21.82 12.88
CA PRO A 8 28.70 -21.67 13.30
C PRO A 8 28.28 -20.22 13.32
N ALA A 9 27.05 -19.96 12.84
CA ALA A 9 26.36 -18.68 12.91
C ALA A 9 26.04 -18.30 14.36
N GLY A 10 26.64 -17.21 14.83
CA GLY A 10 26.32 -16.63 16.13
C GLY A 10 25.03 -15.84 16.09
N GLN A 11 24.05 -16.28 16.88
CA GLN A 11 22.82 -15.54 17.17
C GLN A 11 23.17 -14.30 18.02
N GLN A 12 23.06 -13.10 17.46
CA GLN A 12 23.00 -11.87 18.25
C GLN A 12 21.55 -11.58 18.62
N ARG A 13 21.19 -11.82 19.88
CA ARG A 13 19.94 -11.35 20.48
C ARG A 13 20.10 -9.88 20.86
N ALA A 14 19.45 -8.98 20.12
CA ALA A 14 19.31 -7.59 20.53
C ALA A 14 18.17 -7.50 21.57
N THR A 15 18.53 -7.16 22.81
CA THR A 15 17.60 -6.81 23.88
C THR A 15 17.26 -5.34 23.84
N TRP A 16 16.05 -5.03 23.44
CA TRP A 16 15.48 -3.68 23.58
C TRP A 16 14.87 -3.54 24.96
N ARG A 17 15.45 -2.71 25.82
CA ARG A 17 14.83 -2.24 27.07
C ARG A 17 14.21 -0.87 26.80
N GLY A 18 12.92 -0.77 27.12
CA GLY A 18 12.09 0.40 26.92
C GLY A 18 12.44 1.58 27.82
N LEU A 19 12.19 2.76 27.31
CA LEU A 19 12.06 4.01 28.06
C LEU A 19 10.61 4.49 27.93
N VAL A 20 9.89 4.40 29.05
CA VAL A 20 8.55 5.00 29.21
C VAL A 20 8.77 6.47 29.54
N GLY A 21 8.46 7.35 28.61
CA GLY A 21 8.43 8.79 28.82
C GLY A 21 7.06 9.25 29.29
N LEU A 22 7.00 9.75 30.50
CA LEU A 22 5.83 10.34 31.16
C LEU A 22 5.55 11.72 30.56
N CYS A 23 4.48 11.92 29.80
CA CYS A 23 4.03 13.24 29.39
C CYS A 23 2.99 13.79 30.35
N LEU A 24 3.39 14.89 30.98
CA LEU A 24 2.61 15.74 31.90
C LEU A 24 1.58 16.54 31.11
N VAL A 25 0.32 16.43 31.53
CA VAL A 25 -0.82 17.21 30.98
C VAL A 25 -0.81 18.61 31.63
N LEU A 26 -0.65 19.63 30.82
CA LEU A 26 -0.92 21.03 31.21
C LEU A 26 -2.21 21.49 30.56
N LEU A 27 -3.23 21.67 31.40
CA LEU A 27 -4.46 22.36 31.09
C LEU A 27 -4.20 23.87 31.00
N LEU A 28 -4.53 24.52 29.91
CA LEU A 28 -4.68 25.96 29.81
C LEU A 28 -6.06 26.31 29.20
N THR A 29 -6.70 27.20 29.89
CA THR A 29 -8.07 27.65 29.80
C THR A 29 -8.33 28.60 28.63
N ALA A 30 -9.50 28.44 28.07
CA ALA A 30 -10.44 29.35 27.39
C ALA A 30 -10.02 30.80 27.07
N GLY A 31 -10.11 31.10 25.77
CA GLY A 31 -10.27 32.45 25.24
C GLY A 31 -11.14 32.36 23.99
N GLY A 32 -12.41 32.79 24.10
CA GLY A 32 -13.34 32.79 22.97
C GLY A 32 -13.01 33.90 21.96
N CYS A 33 -13.08 33.56 20.68
CA CYS A 33 -13.29 34.52 19.60
C CYS A 33 -14.36 33.95 18.67
N GLU A 34 -15.51 34.61 18.66
CA GLU A 34 -16.54 34.43 17.67
C GLU A 34 -15.98 34.84 16.29
N SER A 35 -15.90 33.90 15.35
CA SER A 35 -15.68 34.19 13.95
C SER A 35 -16.87 33.74 13.12
N ARG A 36 -17.46 34.74 12.50
CA ARG A 36 -18.58 34.75 11.57
C ARG A 36 -18.32 33.73 10.42
N ALA A 37 -19.28 32.83 10.21
CA ALA A 37 -19.26 31.86 9.10
C ALA A 37 -19.41 32.60 7.75
N PRO A 38 -18.61 32.24 6.73
CA PRO A 38 -18.88 32.67 5.35
C PRO A 38 -20.01 31.81 4.75
N SER A 39 -20.89 32.51 4.01
CA SER A 39 -22.03 31.95 3.29
C SER A 39 -21.59 30.89 2.27
N ALA A 40 -22.31 29.79 2.21
CA ALA A 40 -22.11 28.71 1.27
C ALA A 40 -22.31 29.16 -0.19
N PRO A 41 -21.44 28.80 -1.13
CA PRO A 41 -21.72 28.95 -2.55
C PRO A 41 -22.74 27.92 -3.01
N GLY A 42 -23.62 28.36 -3.93
CA GLY A 42 -24.76 27.61 -4.44
C GLY A 42 -24.42 26.25 -5.02
N SER A 43 -25.31 25.31 -4.80
CA SER A 43 -25.33 23.97 -5.34
C SER A 43 -25.48 24.01 -6.88
N GLY A 44 -24.36 23.80 -7.58
CA GLY A 44 -24.39 23.44 -9.00
C GLY A 44 -24.93 22.03 -9.20
N PRO A 45 -25.49 21.69 -10.35
CA PRO A 45 -26.05 20.36 -10.61
C PRO A 45 -24.97 19.28 -10.48
N ALA A 46 -25.33 18.17 -9.83
CA ALA A 46 -24.48 17.02 -9.67
C ALA A 46 -24.00 16.50 -11.04
N PRO A 47 -22.71 16.13 -11.20
CA PRO A 47 -22.25 15.52 -12.42
C PRO A 47 -22.98 14.20 -12.63
N GLY A 48 -23.55 14.04 -13.84
CA GLY A 48 -24.33 12.87 -14.23
C GLY A 48 -23.56 11.58 -13.97
N SER A 49 -24.27 10.61 -13.39
CA SER A 49 -23.82 9.23 -13.20
C SER A 49 -23.60 8.58 -14.57
N GLY A 50 -22.37 8.67 -15.08
CA GLY A 50 -21.94 7.84 -16.20
C GLY A 50 -22.01 6.36 -15.79
N PRO A 51 -22.24 5.42 -16.73
CA PRO A 51 -22.24 4.00 -16.42
C PRO A 51 -20.89 3.62 -15.78
N ALA A 52 -20.96 2.80 -14.73
CA ALA A 52 -19.79 2.23 -14.09
C ALA A 52 -18.87 1.58 -15.15
N PRO A 53 -17.53 1.72 -15.05
CA PRO A 53 -16.63 1.08 -15.98
C PRO A 53 -16.95 -0.41 -16.07
N GLY A 54 -17.12 -0.90 -17.30
CA GLY A 54 -17.55 -2.26 -17.57
C GLY A 54 -16.69 -3.27 -16.84
N VAL A 55 -17.32 -4.15 -16.09
CA VAL A 55 -16.66 -5.29 -15.43
C VAL A 55 -15.98 -6.11 -16.52
N ASP A 56 -14.68 -6.29 -16.47
CA ASP A 56 -13.97 -7.13 -17.42
C ASP A 56 -14.52 -8.57 -17.31
N ALA A 57 -15.25 -8.98 -18.35
CA ALA A 57 -15.93 -10.28 -18.40
C ALA A 57 -14.95 -11.48 -18.44
N ARG A 58 -13.64 -11.21 -18.47
CA ARG A 58 -12.56 -12.20 -18.60
C ARG A 58 -12.13 -12.86 -17.30
N ILE A 59 -12.55 -12.34 -16.13
CA ILE A 59 -12.27 -12.98 -14.85
C ILE A 59 -13.39 -13.98 -14.54
N PRO A 60 -13.17 -15.30 -14.63
CA PRO A 60 -14.22 -16.29 -14.38
C PRO A 60 -14.48 -16.51 -12.88
N GLY A 61 -15.71 -16.85 -12.53
CA GLY A 61 -16.08 -17.31 -11.18
C GLY A 61 -16.52 -16.21 -10.21
N PRO A 62 -16.65 -16.54 -8.92
CA PRO A 62 -17.13 -15.62 -7.87
C PRO A 62 -16.20 -14.42 -7.64
N TYR A 63 -14.98 -14.48 -8.16
CA TYR A 63 -13.94 -13.46 -8.03
C TYR A 63 -13.88 -12.48 -9.20
N ARG A 64 -14.92 -12.39 -10.04
CA ARG A 64 -15.01 -11.46 -11.18
C ARG A 64 -14.76 -9.99 -10.84
N ARG A 65 -14.80 -9.65 -9.57
CA ARG A 65 -14.50 -8.33 -9.02
C ARG A 65 -13.34 -8.39 -8.05
N GLY A 66 -12.43 -9.35 -8.27
CA GLY A 66 -11.31 -9.59 -7.38
C GLY A 66 -10.54 -8.32 -7.10
N VAL A 67 -10.68 -7.86 -5.87
CA VAL A 67 -9.89 -6.79 -5.29
C VAL A 67 -8.52 -7.32 -4.81
N TRP A 68 -8.20 -8.56 -5.16
CA TRP A 68 -7.07 -9.28 -4.58
C TRP A 68 -5.75 -8.87 -5.23
N LEU A 69 -4.77 -8.61 -4.38
CA LEU A 69 -3.39 -8.31 -4.72
C LEU A 69 -2.50 -9.50 -4.33
N LEU A 70 -1.63 -9.92 -5.23
CA LEU A 70 -0.51 -10.81 -4.94
C LEU A 70 0.79 -9.99 -5.00
N LEU A 71 1.54 -9.96 -3.90
CA LEU A 71 2.92 -9.53 -3.87
C LEU A 71 3.81 -10.77 -3.89
N ASP A 72 4.36 -11.10 -5.05
CA ASP A 72 5.21 -12.29 -5.23
C ASP A 72 6.68 -11.88 -5.17
N HIS A 73 7.26 -12.01 -3.98
CA HIS A 73 8.64 -11.61 -3.71
C HIS A 73 9.60 -12.78 -3.99
N GLY A 74 10.13 -12.84 -5.21
CA GLY A 74 11.28 -13.65 -5.54
C GLY A 74 11.00 -14.89 -6.38
N GLU A 75 10.35 -15.92 -5.86
CA GLU A 75 10.22 -17.19 -6.58
C GLU A 75 9.03 -17.25 -7.54
N ASN A 76 8.16 -16.24 -7.54
CA ASN A 76 6.95 -16.12 -8.37
C ASN A 76 6.07 -17.39 -8.37
N ARG A 77 6.03 -18.12 -7.25
CA ARG A 77 5.36 -19.43 -7.17
C ARG A 77 3.89 -19.33 -7.51
N HIS A 78 3.16 -18.44 -6.83
CA HIS A 78 1.73 -18.28 -7.06
C HIS A 78 1.44 -17.63 -8.41
N ALA A 79 2.25 -16.65 -8.82
CA ALA A 79 2.09 -15.98 -10.09
C ALA A 79 2.21 -16.96 -11.27
N CYS A 80 3.16 -17.92 -11.20
CA CYS A 80 3.45 -18.85 -12.30
C CYS A 80 2.68 -20.16 -12.28
N HIS A 81 2.30 -20.65 -11.08
CA HIS A 81 1.65 -21.94 -10.97
C HIS A 81 0.14 -21.86 -11.17
N GLY A 82 -0.44 -20.68 -11.02
CA GLY A 82 -1.87 -20.48 -11.27
C GLY A 82 -2.78 -21.20 -10.27
N GLU A 83 -2.24 -21.56 -9.08
CA GLU A 83 -3.01 -22.23 -8.02
C GLU A 83 -4.24 -21.44 -7.63
N ASP A 84 -4.12 -20.10 -7.69
CA ASP A 84 -5.18 -19.15 -7.43
C ASP A 84 -5.61 -18.37 -8.68
N ALA A 85 -5.50 -19.01 -9.86
CA ALA A 85 -5.79 -18.39 -11.15
C ALA A 85 -7.15 -17.68 -11.17
N GLY A 86 -7.16 -16.47 -11.70
CA GLY A 86 -8.37 -15.66 -11.83
C GLY A 86 -8.84 -14.98 -10.54
N ARG A 87 -8.13 -15.13 -9.41
CA ARG A 87 -8.47 -14.49 -8.14
C ARG A 87 -7.85 -13.10 -8.00
N TYR A 88 -6.65 -12.91 -8.55
CA TYR A 88 -5.90 -11.66 -8.38
C TYR A 88 -6.30 -10.60 -9.41
N ARG A 89 -6.48 -9.38 -8.93
CA ARG A 89 -6.63 -8.20 -9.78
C ARG A 89 -5.27 -7.61 -10.15
N TYR A 90 -4.33 -7.65 -9.22
CA TYR A 90 -2.96 -7.20 -9.38
C TYR A 90 -1.99 -8.30 -8.97
N ILE A 91 -0.93 -8.43 -9.73
CA ILE A 91 0.22 -9.29 -9.41
C ILE A 91 1.46 -8.41 -9.53
N VAL A 92 2.18 -8.25 -8.44
CA VAL A 92 3.44 -7.50 -8.42
C VAL A 92 4.58 -8.50 -8.34
N VAL A 93 5.50 -8.41 -9.29
CA VAL A 93 6.66 -9.29 -9.37
C VAL A 93 7.93 -8.49 -9.55
N GLN A 94 9.06 -9.04 -9.11
CA GLN A 94 10.37 -8.46 -9.38
C GLN A 94 10.65 -8.49 -10.88
N TRP A 95 11.05 -7.38 -11.48
CA TRP A 95 11.30 -7.29 -12.92
C TRP A 95 12.34 -8.31 -13.40
N TYR A 96 13.40 -8.57 -12.63
CA TYR A 96 14.46 -9.52 -13.00
C TYR A 96 13.99 -10.98 -12.99
N THR A 97 13.01 -11.35 -12.16
CA THR A 97 12.59 -12.75 -12.01
C THR A 97 11.83 -13.29 -13.20
N THR A 98 11.21 -12.45 -14.01
CA THR A 98 10.47 -12.87 -15.22
C THR A 98 11.35 -13.26 -16.38
N ARG A 99 12.68 -13.16 -16.24
CA ARG A 99 13.64 -13.76 -17.17
C ARG A 99 13.94 -15.22 -16.86
N ASP A 100 13.60 -15.69 -15.69
CA ASP A 100 13.72 -17.10 -15.40
C ASP A 100 12.82 -17.88 -16.38
N ALA A 101 13.41 -18.81 -17.12
CA ALA A 101 12.68 -19.69 -18.03
C ALA A 101 11.57 -20.48 -17.30
N ALA A 102 11.70 -20.67 -15.99
CA ALA A 102 10.69 -21.31 -15.16
C ALA A 102 9.44 -20.44 -14.96
N CYS A 103 9.58 -19.09 -14.94
CA CYS A 103 8.48 -18.16 -14.69
C CYS A 103 8.52 -16.89 -15.55
N PRO A 104 8.45 -17.00 -16.89
CA PRO A 104 8.40 -15.84 -17.75
C PRO A 104 7.05 -15.11 -17.65
N LEU A 105 7.03 -13.83 -18.03
CA LEU A 105 5.85 -12.97 -17.95
C LEU A 105 4.62 -13.58 -18.67
N GLU A 106 4.84 -14.22 -19.82
CA GLU A 106 3.78 -14.88 -20.59
C GLU A 106 3.12 -16.02 -19.81
N ARG A 107 3.91 -16.77 -19.02
CA ARG A 107 3.38 -17.83 -18.16
C ARG A 107 2.55 -17.26 -17.02
N ILE A 108 3.01 -16.16 -16.39
CA ILE A 108 2.24 -15.44 -15.37
C ILE A 108 0.88 -15.00 -15.93
N ARG A 109 0.87 -14.42 -17.13
CA ARG A 109 -0.36 -13.96 -17.80
C ARG A 109 -1.27 -15.11 -18.18
N ALA A 110 -0.73 -16.21 -18.67
CA ALA A 110 -1.50 -17.39 -19.00
C ALA A 110 -2.15 -18.04 -17.77
N ALA A 111 -1.43 -18.05 -16.64
CA ALA A 111 -1.95 -18.55 -15.37
C ALA A 111 -2.99 -17.62 -14.72
N ASN A 112 -2.94 -16.31 -14.99
CA ASN A 112 -3.77 -15.30 -14.35
C ASN A 112 -4.46 -14.39 -15.39
N PRO A 113 -5.37 -14.91 -16.22
CA PRO A 113 -6.01 -14.13 -17.26
C PRO A 113 -6.86 -13.01 -16.66
N GLY A 114 -6.62 -11.77 -17.10
CA GLY A 114 -7.31 -10.57 -16.63
C GLY A 114 -6.66 -9.87 -15.42
N ALA A 115 -5.64 -10.45 -14.80
CA ALA A 115 -4.84 -9.73 -13.81
C ALA A 115 -3.91 -8.71 -14.49
N LYS A 116 -3.66 -7.59 -13.80
CA LYS A 116 -2.61 -6.64 -14.18
C LYS A 116 -1.30 -7.07 -13.54
N VAL A 117 -0.29 -7.29 -14.37
CA VAL A 117 1.06 -7.66 -13.88
C VAL A 117 1.93 -6.42 -13.82
N LEU A 118 2.32 -6.04 -12.61
CA LEU A 118 3.13 -4.87 -12.32
C LEU A 118 4.57 -5.30 -12.02
N ALA A 119 5.54 -4.55 -12.55
CA ALA A 119 6.93 -4.69 -12.13
C ALA A 119 7.15 -3.92 -10.84
N TYR A 120 7.84 -4.52 -9.88
CA TYR A 120 8.35 -3.80 -8.71
C TYR A 120 9.55 -2.94 -9.10
N GLN A 121 9.57 -1.70 -8.65
CA GLN A 121 10.71 -0.78 -8.77
C GLN A 121 10.80 0.12 -7.54
N ASN A 122 11.92 0.09 -6.84
CA ASN A 122 12.17 1.11 -5.84
C ASN A 122 12.54 2.43 -6.54
N ILE A 123 11.83 3.51 -6.21
CA ILE A 123 12.01 4.84 -6.82
C ILE A 123 12.61 5.85 -5.85
N GLY A 124 12.60 5.60 -4.55
CA GLY A 124 13.17 6.47 -3.52
C GLY A 124 14.53 6.02 -3.01
N ALA A 125 14.88 4.76 -3.25
CA ALA A 125 16.16 4.18 -2.83
C ALA A 125 16.69 3.21 -3.88
N MET A 126 17.95 2.79 -3.71
CA MET A 126 18.60 1.76 -4.51
C MET A 126 19.13 0.66 -3.61
N ILE A 127 19.21 -0.55 -4.13
CA ILE A 127 19.82 -1.70 -3.45
C ILE A 127 21.29 -1.78 -3.86
N ALA A 128 22.18 -1.92 -2.86
CA ALA A 128 23.57 -2.24 -3.06
C ALA A 128 23.72 -3.71 -3.47
N GLY A 129 24.44 -3.98 -4.55
CA GLY A 129 24.78 -5.34 -4.96
C GLY A 129 24.59 -5.62 -6.44
N PRO A 130 25.10 -6.78 -6.92
CA PRO A 130 25.06 -7.13 -8.31
C PRO A 130 23.61 -7.44 -8.73
N HIS A 131 23.07 -6.59 -9.61
CA HIS A 131 21.81 -6.87 -10.27
C HIS A 131 22.10 -7.70 -11.55
N THR A 132 21.73 -8.97 -11.51
CA THR A 132 21.85 -9.83 -12.66
C THR A 132 21.01 -9.30 -13.83
N ASP A 133 21.58 -9.33 -15.04
CA ASP A 133 20.86 -9.13 -16.30
C ASP A 133 20.39 -7.72 -16.67
N GLY A 134 20.86 -6.65 -15.99
CA GLY A 134 20.50 -5.27 -16.32
C GLY A 134 19.02 -4.94 -16.15
N ARG A 135 18.32 -5.69 -15.28
CA ARG A 135 16.94 -5.46 -14.83
C ARG A 135 16.88 -5.30 -13.30
N PRO A 136 17.44 -4.22 -12.76
CA PRO A 136 17.40 -4.00 -11.31
C PRO A 136 15.98 -3.77 -10.82
N SER A 137 15.73 -4.10 -9.56
CA SER A 137 14.50 -3.75 -8.83
C SER A 137 14.45 -2.28 -8.39
N THR A 138 15.41 -1.48 -8.82
CA THR A 138 15.53 -0.06 -8.51
C THR A 138 15.67 0.77 -9.79
N CYS A 139 15.22 2.02 -9.74
CA CYS A 139 15.32 2.93 -10.88
C CYS A 139 16.77 3.20 -11.31
N VAL A 140 17.69 3.17 -10.34
CA VAL A 140 19.13 3.41 -10.52
C VAL A 140 19.88 2.30 -9.81
N THR A 141 20.98 1.80 -10.37
CA THR A 141 21.88 0.90 -9.65
C THR A 141 22.90 1.67 -8.83
N GLN A 142 23.52 1.00 -7.88
CA GLN A 142 24.57 1.62 -7.07
C GLN A 142 25.76 2.09 -7.94
N GLU A 143 26.12 1.30 -8.94
CA GLU A 143 27.21 1.64 -9.86
C GLU A 143 26.88 2.87 -10.71
N GLU A 144 25.62 2.97 -11.19
CA GLU A 144 25.15 4.13 -11.95
C GLU A 144 25.20 5.41 -11.09
N ALA A 145 24.74 5.32 -9.83
CA ALA A 145 24.74 6.46 -8.92
C ALA A 145 26.17 6.85 -8.50
N ALA A 146 27.00 5.90 -8.11
CA ALA A 146 28.38 6.15 -7.73
C ALA A 146 29.19 6.78 -8.88
N ALA A 147 28.99 6.29 -10.12
CA ALA A 147 29.63 6.86 -11.29
C ALA A 147 29.13 8.30 -11.57
N HIS A 148 27.82 8.58 -11.39
CA HIS A 148 27.28 9.92 -11.53
C HIS A 148 27.85 10.88 -10.48
N ASP A 149 27.81 10.50 -9.22
CA ASP A 149 28.26 11.33 -8.10
C ASP A 149 29.75 11.65 -8.18
N ALA A 150 30.57 10.69 -8.63
CA ALA A 150 31.98 10.92 -8.90
C ALA A 150 32.23 11.91 -10.04
N ALA A 151 31.38 11.90 -11.07
CA ALA A 151 31.48 12.80 -12.22
C ALA A 151 30.87 14.20 -11.96
N ALA A 152 29.90 14.30 -11.06
CA ALA A 152 29.15 15.50 -10.76
C ALA A 152 28.86 15.66 -9.24
N PRO A 153 29.89 15.84 -8.40
CA PRO A 153 29.74 15.82 -6.95
C PRO A 153 28.83 16.95 -6.40
N GLY A 154 28.58 18.01 -7.16
CA GLY A 154 27.61 19.05 -6.82
C GLY A 154 26.16 18.76 -7.26
N ASP A 155 25.92 17.60 -7.88
CA ASP A 155 24.61 17.16 -8.40
C ASP A 155 24.40 15.66 -8.05
N ALA A 156 24.81 15.27 -6.83
CA ALA A 156 24.79 13.88 -6.40
C ALA A 156 23.37 13.29 -6.41
N TRP A 157 23.28 12.00 -6.71
CA TRP A 157 22.02 11.26 -6.64
C TRP A 157 21.75 10.65 -5.27
N HIS A 158 22.80 10.42 -4.47
CA HIS A 158 22.66 9.96 -3.09
C HIS A 158 22.25 11.09 -2.15
N LEU A 159 21.54 10.73 -1.08
CA LEU A 159 21.39 11.57 0.10
C LEU A 159 22.58 11.34 1.05
N HIS A 160 22.96 12.40 1.78
CA HIS A 160 24.10 12.39 2.69
C HIS A 160 23.71 12.83 4.10
N ASP A 161 24.48 12.37 5.08
CA ASP A 161 24.52 12.97 6.40
C ASP A 161 25.32 14.29 6.39
N ARG A 162 25.35 15.00 7.54
CA ARG A 162 26.11 16.26 7.66
C ARG A 162 27.62 16.08 7.58
N ALA A 163 28.12 14.85 7.71
CA ALA A 163 29.54 14.53 7.55
C ALA A 163 29.89 14.14 6.08
N GLY A 164 28.93 14.10 5.21
CA GLY A 164 29.08 13.72 3.80
C GLY A 164 29.05 12.22 3.53
N ASN A 165 28.64 11.40 4.51
CA ASN A 165 28.46 9.96 4.26
C ASN A 165 27.13 9.70 3.58
N VAL A 166 27.10 8.77 2.63
CA VAL A 166 25.87 8.32 1.99
C VAL A 166 24.93 7.72 3.03
N LEU A 167 23.68 8.13 3.01
CA LEU A 167 22.65 7.61 3.88
C LEU A 167 22.09 6.28 3.35
N SER A 168 22.04 5.28 4.22
CA SER A 168 21.53 3.95 3.89
C SER A 168 20.63 3.41 4.99
N PHE A 169 19.81 2.39 4.66
CA PHE A 169 19.02 1.62 5.62
C PHE A 169 19.13 0.13 5.32
N HIS A 170 18.97 -0.70 6.34
CA HIS A 170 19.13 -2.16 6.25
C HIS A 170 20.44 -2.63 5.60
N ASP A 171 21.51 -1.83 5.73
CA ASP A 171 22.87 -2.10 5.22
C ASP A 171 23.00 -2.30 3.69
N GLU A 172 21.90 -2.34 2.96
CA GLU A 172 21.85 -2.67 1.53
C GLU A 172 21.17 -1.59 0.67
N TYR A 173 20.41 -0.68 1.27
CA TYR A 173 19.68 0.34 0.53
C TYR A 173 20.31 1.71 0.74
N ALA A 174 20.63 2.41 -0.34
CA ALA A 174 21.05 3.81 -0.29
C ALA A 174 19.91 4.72 -0.78
N TYR A 175 19.70 5.83 -0.06
CA TYR A 175 18.66 6.79 -0.43
C TYR A 175 19.05 7.65 -1.62
N LEU A 176 18.07 7.90 -2.48
CA LEU A 176 18.17 8.84 -3.60
C LEU A 176 17.62 10.21 -3.23
N ASP A 177 18.25 11.27 -3.73
CA ASP A 177 17.80 12.64 -3.54
C ASP A 177 16.57 12.97 -4.41
N PRO A 178 15.36 13.08 -3.83
CA PRO A 178 14.17 13.39 -4.60
C PRO A 178 14.16 14.82 -5.15
N GLY A 179 14.97 15.71 -4.61
CA GLY A 179 15.09 17.10 -5.06
C GLY A 179 15.97 17.28 -6.28
N ASN A 180 16.77 16.28 -6.64
CA ASN A 180 17.59 16.31 -7.84
C ASN A 180 16.73 16.11 -9.10
N VAL A 181 16.29 17.21 -9.72
CA VAL A 181 15.31 17.21 -10.82
C VAL A 181 15.89 17.60 -12.19
N GLY A 182 17.20 17.72 -12.32
CA GLY A 182 17.90 18.06 -13.56
C GLY A 182 17.69 17.07 -14.72
N ARG A 183 18.26 17.33 -15.88
CA ARG A 183 18.25 16.38 -17.03
C ARG A 183 19.04 15.11 -16.73
N SER A 184 20.08 15.22 -15.94
CA SER A 184 20.92 14.12 -15.43
C SER A 184 20.39 13.50 -14.16
N SER A 185 19.22 13.94 -13.65
CA SER A 185 18.64 13.44 -12.41
C SER A 185 18.33 11.95 -12.45
N TYR A 186 18.30 11.32 -11.27
CA TYR A 186 17.92 9.92 -11.19
C TYR A 186 16.46 9.70 -11.66
N GLN A 187 15.55 10.71 -11.54
CA GLN A 187 14.19 10.60 -12.07
C GLN A 187 14.20 10.48 -13.61
N ALA A 188 15.13 11.12 -14.29
CA ALA A 188 15.29 10.96 -15.73
C ALA A 188 15.79 9.55 -16.06
N GLN A 189 16.71 9.02 -15.28
CA GLN A 189 17.16 7.62 -15.39
C GLN A 189 16.01 6.65 -15.09
N CYS A 190 15.21 6.94 -14.05
CA CYS A 190 14.02 6.16 -13.73
C CYS A 190 13.07 6.07 -14.93
N LEU A 191 12.76 7.18 -15.60
CA LEU A 191 11.92 7.18 -16.79
C LEU A 191 12.48 6.31 -17.92
N ARG A 192 13.80 6.33 -18.18
CA ARG A 192 14.43 5.40 -19.14
C ARG A 192 14.29 3.93 -18.72
N ARG A 193 14.34 3.66 -17.42
CA ARG A 193 14.10 2.30 -16.87
C ARG A 193 12.65 1.87 -17.09
N LEU A 194 11.70 2.75 -16.81
CA LEU A 194 10.28 2.51 -17.03
C LEU A 194 9.94 2.26 -18.52
N GLU A 195 10.61 2.93 -19.45
CA GLU A 195 10.47 2.66 -20.88
C GLU A 195 10.87 1.21 -21.24
N ARG A 196 11.95 0.69 -20.64
CA ARG A 196 12.35 -0.71 -20.83
C ARG A 196 11.36 -1.69 -20.23
N ILE A 197 10.84 -1.41 -19.02
CA ILE A 197 9.78 -2.22 -18.38
C ILE A 197 8.54 -2.25 -19.27
N ARG A 198 8.17 -1.10 -19.86
CA ARG A 198 7.05 -1.03 -20.81
C ARG A 198 7.31 -1.89 -22.06
N ALA A 199 8.52 -1.85 -22.60
CA ALA A 199 8.91 -2.66 -23.77
C ALA A 199 8.89 -4.17 -23.46
N ASP A 200 9.18 -4.57 -22.22
CA ASP A 200 9.06 -5.95 -21.76
C ASP A 200 7.59 -6.41 -21.56
N GLY A 201 6.62 -5.51 -21.71
CA GLY A 201 5.19 -5.85 -21.76
C GLY A 201 4.44 -5.82 -20.45
N TYR A 202 4.97 -5.20 -19.38
CA TYR A 202 4.24 -5.03 -18.11
C TYR A 202 3.07 -4.05 -18.23
N ASP A 203 2.04 -4.23 -17.37
CA ASP A 203 0.84 -3.39 -17.35
C ASP A 203 1.01 -2.12 -16.51
N GLY A 204 2.08 -2.05 -15.72
CA GLY A 204 2.41 -0.93 -14.87
C GLY A 204 3.58 -1.23 -13.95
N VAL A 205 3.80 -0.33 -13.00
CA VAL A 205 4.88 -0.42 -12.00
C VAL A 205 4.33 -0.11 -10.62
N LEU A 206 4.68 -0.95 -9.64
CA LEU A 206 4.64 -0.57 -8.24
C LEU A 206 5.94 0.18 -7.93
N GLY A 207 5.83 1.46 -7.58
CA GLY A 207 6.97 2.33 -7.29
C GLY A 207 7.19 2.46 -5.79
N ASP A 208 8.19 1.77 -5.25
CA ASP A 208 8.42 1.73 -3.81
C ASP A 208 9.17 2.97 -3.29
N ASP A 209 9.08 3.21 -1.97
CA ASP A 209 9.73 4.30 -1.23
C ASP A 209 9.41 5.72 -1.74
N ALA A 210 8.20 5.96 -2.24
CA ALA A 210 7.72 7.31 -2.52
C ALA A 210 7.23 8.03 -1.25
N ASN A 211 8.01 7.98 -0.18
CA ASN A 211 7.61 8.38 1.15
C ASN A 211 7.56 9.91 1.32
N VAL A 212 6.56 10.42 2.07
CA VAL A 212 6.42 11.85 2.36
C VAL A 212 7.23 12.32 3.57
N TYR A 213 8.03 11.43 4.14
CA TYR A 213 9.05 11.68 5.17
C TYR A 213 10.16 10.65 4.98
N PRO A 214 11.40 10.88 5.47
CA PRO A 214 12.53 10.00 5.17
C PRO A 214 12.35 8.56 5.66
N GLY A 215 11.75 8.35 6.81
CA GLY A 215 11.61 7.02 7.42
C GLY A 215 12.93 6.40 7.89
N HIS A 216 12.90 5.13 8.29
CA HIS A 216 14.04 4.27 8.61
C HIS A 216 15.12 4.90 9.54
N GLY A 217 14.70 5.75 10.49
CA GLY A 217 15.63 6.39 11.42
C GLY A 217 16.30 7.67 10.90
N LEU A 218 15.92 8.16 9.75
CA LEU A 218 16.42 9.41 9.17
C LEU A 218 15.52 10.59 9.48
N GLY A 219 16.05 11.79 9.27
CA GLY A 219 15.35 13.05 9.43
C GLY A 219 15.11 13.45 10.88
N GLU A 220 14.17 14.38 11.09
CA GLU A 220 13.86 14.94 12.41
C GLU A 220 13.30 13.88 13.37
N GLY A 221 12.46 12.95 12.87
CA GLY A 221 11.88 11.89 13.65
C GLY A 221 12.81 10.72 13.97
N GLY A 222 13.83 10.50 13.16
CA GLY A 222 14.74 9.36 13.27
C GLY A 222 16.07 9.63 13.93
N GLY A 223 16.45 10.89 14.07
CA GLY A 223 17.67 11.32 14.73
C GLY A 223 18.92 11.37 13.84
N THR A 224 18.90 10.87 12.60
CA THR A 224 20.00 11.04 11.64
C THR A 224 19.66 12.17 10.67
N PRO A 225 20.29 13.36 10.78
CA PRO A 225 19.99 14.48 9.92
C PRO A 225 20.38 14.22 8.47
N ILE A 226 19.56 14.68 7.54
CA ILE A 226 19.85 14.70 6.12
C ILE A 226 20.48 16.04 5.77
N ALA A 227 21.60 16.04 5.04
CA ALA A 227 22.32 17.27 4.71
C ALA A 227 21.51 18.13 3.71
N GLU A 228 20.89 17.51 2.73
CA GLU A 228 20.11 18.16 1.67
C GLU A 228 18.77 18.72 2.16
N TYR A 229 18.20 18.15 3.24
CA TYR A 229 16.88 18.53 3.76
C TYR A 229 16.94 18.89 5.25
N PRO A 230 16.73 20.18 5.60
CA PRO A 230 16.74 20.60 6.99
C PRO A 230 15.57 20.07 7.82
N THR A 231 14.47 19.66 7.15
CA THR A 231 13.24 19.14 7.77
C THR A 231 12.65 17.99 6.98
N ASP A 232 11.91 17.10 7.66
CA ASP A 232 11.12 16.04 7.03
C ASP A 232 10.09 16.61 6.04
N ALA A 233 9.60 17.82 6.34
CA ALA A 233 8.70 18.53 5.46
C ALA A 233 9.35 18.88 4.11
N ALA A 234 10.60 19.35 4.13
CA ALA A 234 11.34 19.70 2.91
C ALA A 234 11.63 18.45 2.07
N TYR A 235 11.99 17.33 2.68
CA TYR A 235 12.13 16.04 2.00
C TYR A 235 10.81 15.61 1.33
N GLY A 236 9.70 15.65 2.08
CA GLY A 236 8.39 15.27 1.55
C GLY A 236 7.93 16.14 0.39
N ASP A 237 8.22 17.46 0.41
CA ASP A 237 7.92 18.37 -0.70
C ASP A 237 8.79 18.05 -1.95
N ALA A 238 10.05 17.67 -1.74
CA ALA A 238 10.93 17.20 -2.80
C ALA A 238 10.42 15.89 -3.42
N MET A 239 9.97 14.91 -2.61
CA MET A 239 9.36 13.68 -3.11
C MET A 239 8.09 13.93 -3.92
N VAL A 240 7.22 14.86 -3.49
CA VAL A 240 6.07 15.31 -4.32
C VAL A 240 6.55 15.86 -5.64
N GLY A 241 7.65 16.64 -5.66
CA GLY A 241 8.30 17.16 -6.87
C GLY A 241 8.78 16.05 -7.80
N ALA A 242 9.48 15.05 -7.26
CA ALA A 242 9.93 13.88 -8.00
C ALA A 242 8.75 13.12 -8.63
N MET A 243 7.70 12.88 -7.88
CA MET A 243 6.51 12.17 -8.38
C MET A 243 5.73 12.96 -9.42
N ARG A 244 5.71 14.30 -9.35
CA ARG A 244 5.16 15.17 -10.42
C ARG A 244 5.93 15.06 -11.74
N ARG A 245 7.17 14.58 -11.70
CA ARG A 245 7.97 14.29 -12.89
C ARG A 245 7.80 12.83 -13.36
N VAL A 246 7.98 11.87 -12.46
CA VAL A 246 7.95 10.44 -12.78
C VAL A 246 6.54 10.01 -13.22
N GLY A 247 5.49 10.34 -12.47
CA GLY A 247 4.15 9.88 -12.75
C GLY A 247 3.61 10.31 -14.13
N PRO A 248 3.59 11.62 -14.48
CA PRO A 248 3.20 12.05 -15.82
C PRO A 248 4.15 11.56 -16.92
N GLY A 249 5.44 11.39 -16.62
CA GLY A 249 6.42 10.81 -17.54
C GLY A 249 6.05 9.37 -17.90
N ALA A 250 5.83 8.54 -16.91
CA ALA A 250 5.41 7.16 -17.07
C ALA A 250 4.04 7.03 -17.78
N LYS A 251 3.10 7.92 -17.45
CA LYS A 251 1.80 7.98 -18.16
C LYS A 251 1.96 8.24 -19.66
N ARG A 252 2.89 9.11 -20.06
CA ARG A 252 3.19 9.34 -21.49
C ARG A 252 3.78 8.11 -22.17
N LEU A 253 4.51 7.27 -21.44
CA LEU A 253 4.99 5.97 -21.93
C LEU A 253 3.87 4.91 -22.00
N GLY A 254 2.67 5.21 -21.52
CA GLY A 254 1.59 4.23 -21.41
C GLY A 254 1.82 3.19 -20.32
N LEU A 255 2.66 3.49 -19.32
CA LEU A 255 3.00 2.62 -18.19
C LEU A 255 2.53 3.27 -16.87
N PRO A 256 1.40 2.87 -16.30
CA PRO A 256 0.94 3.38 -14.99
C PRO A 256 1.97 3.15 -13.89
N VAL A 257 2.25 4.16 -13.06
CA VAL A 257 3.02 4.02 -11.82
C VAL A 257 2.06 4.17 -10.63
N ILE A 258 2.12 3.20 -9.74
CA ILE A 258 1.38 3.13 -8.48
C ILE A 258 2.41 3.21 -7.36
N PRO A 259 2.64 4.38 -6.77
CA PRO A 259 3.66 4.55 -5.74
C PRO A 259 3.23 3.94 -4.41
N ASN A 260 4.16 3.27 -3.73
CA ASN A 260 4.06 2.96 -2.31
C ASN A 260 4.45 4.21 -1.51
N VAL A 261 3.50 4.74 -0.76
CA VAL A 261 3.68 6.02 -0.07
C VAL A 261 3.62 5.81 1.43
N GLY A 262 4.78 5.84 2.06
CA GLY A 262 4.88 5.96 3.50
C GLY A 262 4.37 7.35 3.93
N ALA A 263 3.28 7.37 4.66
CA ALA A 263 2.68 8.57 5.22
C ALA A 263 2.07 8.25 6.58
N ASP A 264 2.19 9.17 7.53
CA ASP A 264 1.33 9.19 8.71
C ASP A 264 0.07 10.01 8.37
N PRO A 265 -1.05 9.37 8.01
CA PRO A 265 -2.24 10.08 7.58
C PRO A 265 -2.92 10.84 8.72
N GLY A 266 -2.56 10.58 9.98
CA GLY A 266 -2.98 11.37 11.14
C GLY A 266 -2.38 12.77 11.16
N THR A 267 -1.32 13.01 10.40
CA THR A 267 -0.69 14.32 10.24
C THR A 267 -1.22 15.01 8.99
N GLN A 268 -1.87 16.16 9.12
CA GLN A 268 -2.48 16.87 7.99
C GLN A 268 -1.49 17.21 6.86
N ALA A 269 -0.24 17.52 7.22
CA ALA A 269 0.80 17.79 6.24
C ALA A 269 1.17 16.54 5.42
N HIS A 270 1.28 15.38 6.06
CA HIS A 270 1.53 14.10 5.38
C HIS A 270 0.34 13.72 4.48
N LEU A 271 -0.88 13.88 4.96
CA LEU A 271 -2.09 13.64 4.15
C LEU A 271 -2.07 14.50 2.88
N GLY A 272 -1.78 15.80 3.00
CA GLY A 272 -1.70 16.72 1.85
C GLY A 272 -0.66 16.29 0.83
N ARG A 273 0.54 15.87 1.26
CA ARG A 273 1.62 15.36 0.37
C ARG A 273 1.25 14.03 -0.27
N ALA A 274 0.72 13.08 0.51
CA ALA A 274 0.27 11.79 -0.01
C ALA A 274 -0.77 11.96 -1.13
N LEU A 275 -1.75 12.84 -0.92
CA LEU A 275 -2.75 13.17 -1.95
C LEU A 275 -2.14 13.91 -3.15
N ALA A 276 -1.09 14.72 -2.96
CA ALA A 276 -0.37 15.34 -4.07
C ALA A 276 0.37 14.31 -4.91
N ILE A 277 0.98 13.29 -4.29
CA ILE A 277 1.59 12.14 -4.97
C ILE A 277 0.51 11.33 -5.71
N ALA A 278 -0.62 11.02 -5.08
CA ALA A 278 -1.74 10.31 -5.71
C ALA A 278 -2.25 11.04 -6.98
N ARG A 279 -2.37 12.38 -6.93
CA ARG A 279 -2.76 13.19 -8.10
C ARG A 279 -1.74 13.11 -9.23
N ALA A 280 -0.46 13.05 -8.91
CA ALA A 280 0.62 12.96 -9.88
C ALA A 280 0.79 11.56 -10.48
N SER A 281 0.20 10.54 -9.88
CA SER A 281 0.41 9.12 -10.20
C SER A 281 -0.83 8.48 -10.81
N SER A 282 -0.74 7.22 -11.18
CA SER A 282 -1.85 6.46 -11.78
C SER A 282 -2.66 5.65 -10.75
N GLY A 283 -2.23 5.62 -9.50
CA GLY A 283 -2.85 4.96 -8.36
C GLY A 283 -2.10 5.31 -7.09
N PHE A 284 -2.40 4.61 -6.03
CA PHE A 284 -1.76 4.77 -4.72
C PHE A 284 -1.65 3.40 -4.07
N PHE A 285 -0.49 3.04 -3.60
CA PHE A 285 -0.28 1.82 -2.81
C PHE A 285 0.02 2.23 -1.37
N GLN A 286 -0.63 1.56 -0.43
CA GLN A 286 -0.33 1.66 0.99
C GLN A 286 0.07 0.31 1.52
N GLU A 287 1.32 0.17 1.82
CA GLU A 287 1.86 -0.90 2.63
C GLU A 287 1.43 -0.73 4.09
N PHE A 288 1.37 -1.82 4.84
CA PHE A 288 0.95 -1.79 6.26
C PHE A 288 -0.44 -1.17 6.50
N TRP A 289 -1.40 -1.51 5.66
CA TRP A 289 -2.76 -0.94 5.67
C TRP A 289 -3.42 -0.92 7.06
N THR A 290 -3.50 -2.05 7.74
CA THR A 290 -4.10 -2.18 9.07
C THR A 290 -3.12 -2.67 10.13
N ARG A 291 -1.93 -3.08 9.73
CA ARG A 291 -0.92 -3.60 10.63
C ARG A 291 0.46 -3.37 10.07
N TRP A 292 1.33 -2.91 10.96
CA TRP A 292 2.77 -2.89 10.72
C TRP A 292 3.34 -4.30 10.87
N GLN A 293 4.42 -4.59 10.18
CA GLN A 293 5.17 -5.82 10.17
C GLN A 293 5.54 -6.32 11.59
N GLY A 294 5.38 -7.63 11.87
CA GLY A 294 5.86 -8.26 13.10
C GLY A 294 4.98 -8.02 14.32
N ALA A 295 5.61 -7.95 15.52
CA ALA A 295 4.94 -7.81 16.81
C ALA A 295 4.30 -6.44 17.06
N GLY A 296 4.32 -5.54 16.10
CA GLY A 296 3.68 -4.22 16.19
C GLY A 296 2.18 -4.33 16.41
N ALA A 297 1.62 -3.37 17.14
CA ALA A 297 0.17 -3.25 17.26
C ALA A 297 -0.45 -2.97 15.89
N GLY A 298 -1.61 -3.54 15.62
CA GLY A 298 -2.41 -3.15 14.46
C GLY A 298 -2.84 -1.68 14.55
N HIS A 299 -3.20 -1.09 13.43
CA HIS A 299 -3.72 0.26 13.38
C HIS A 299 -5.16 0.26 13.90
N GLY A 300 -5.39 0.91 15.03
CA GLY A 300 -6.70 1.09 15.64
C GLY A 300 -7.03 2.56 15.89
N GLY A 301 -8.26 2.86 16.29
CA GLY A 301 -8.70 4.19 16.68
C GLY A 301 -8.44 5.25 15.61
N ALA A 302 -7.79 6.35 16.02
CA ALA A 302 -7.52 7.50 15.15
C ALA A 302 -6.58 7.15 13.97
N ALA A 303 -5.58 6.28 14.17
CA ALA A 303 -4.67 5.88 13.10
C ALA A 303 -5.39 5.11 11.99
N TRP A 304 -6.28 4.18 12.36
CA TRP A 304 -7.13 3.49 11.39
C TRP A 304 -8.05 4.46 10.64
N GLU A 305 -8.69 5.39 11.38
CA GLU A 305 -9.62 6.34 10.77
C GLU A 305 -8.92 7.27 9.78
N ALA A 306 -7.71 7.71 10.10
CA ALA A 306 -6.89 8.52 9.22
C ALA A 306 -6.47 7.76 7.95
N GLY A 307 -6.05 6.50 8.07
CA GLY A 307 -5.75 5.64 6.92
C GLY A 307 -6.97 5.40 6.03
N ALA A 308 -8.12 5.11 6.63
CA ALA A 308 -9.37 4.92 5.91
C ALA A 308 -9.83 6.21 5.20
N THR A 309 -9.58 7.37 5.78
CA THR A 309 -9.85 8.67 5.15
C THR A 309 -8.93 8.91 3.96
N LEU A 310 -7.62 8.65 4.10
CA LEU A 310 -6.68 8.74 2.99
C LEU A 310 -7.11 7.86 1.80
N ALA A 311 -7.50 6.61 2.07
CA ALA A 311 -7.96 5.70 1.04
C ALA A 311 -9.19 6.25 0.28
N GLN A 312 -10.20 6.76 1.00
CA GLN A 312 -11.39 7.37 0.39
C GLN A 312 -11.06 8.62 -0.43
N GLU A 313 -10.16 9.48 0.07
CA GLU A 313 -9.71 10.67 -0.68
C GLU A 313 -8.95 10.28 -1.96
N VAL A 314 -8.11 9.23 -1.92
CA VAL A 314 -7.45 8.70 -3.12
C VAL A 314 -8.46 8.23 -4.15
N GLU A 315 -9.47 7.47 -3.74
CA GLU A 315 -10.54 7.01 -4.64
C GLU A 315 -11.38 8.16 -5.18
N ALA A 316 -11.67 9.18 -4.35
CA ALA A 316 -12.37 10.40 -4.77
C ALA A 316 -11.59 11.21 -5.83
N LEU A 317 -10.25 11.09 -5.86
CA LEU A 317 -9.42 11.63 -6.94
C LEU A 317 -9.53 10.84 -8.26
N GLY A 318 -10.30 9.75 -8.30
CA GLY A 318 -10.37 8.84 -9.44
C GLY A 318 -9.11 7.99 -9.59
N ARG A 319 -8.45 7.65 -8.48
CA ARG A 319 -7.25 6.81 -8.43
C ARG A 319 -7.53 5.50 -7.70
N PRO A 320 -7.11 4.35 -8.25
CA PRO A 320 -7.19 3.10 -7.51
C PRO A 320 -6.33 3.17 -6.25
N PHE A 321 -6.89 2.72 -5.14
CA PHE A 321 -6.20 2.50 -3.88
C PHE A 321 -5.86 1.02 -3.76
N ILE A 322 -4.58 0.71 -3.65
CA ILE A 322 -4.09 -0.65 -3.45
C ILE A 322 -3.47 -0.74 -2.06
N ALA A 323 -3.86 -1.74 -1.31
CA ALA A 323 -3.42 -1.93 0.06
C ALA A 323 -2.78 -3.30 0.27
N SER A 324 -1.77 -3.34 1.11
CA SER A 324 -1.20 -4.58 1.63
C SER A 324 -1.20 -4.56 3.16
N THR A 325 -1.50 -5.70 3.76
CA THR A 325 -1.40 -5.90 5.20
C THR A 325 -0.48 -7.09 5.47
N TYR A 326 0.37 -6.95 6.47
CA TYR A 326 1.28 -8.01 6.88
C TYR A 326 0.73 -8.78 8.07
N ASP A 327 1.19 -10.03 8.24
CA ASP A 327 0.81 -10.87 9.36
C ASP A 327 1.41 -10.39 10.69
N GLY A 328 0.66 -10.69 11.75
CA GLY A 328 1.18 -10.67 13.10
C GLY A 328 1.88 -11.99 13.47
N PRO A 329 2.55 -12.03 14.61
CA PRO A 329 3.22 -13.23 15.06
C PRO A 329 2.23 -14.37 15.36
N GLY A 330 2.40 -15.50 14.67
CA GLY A 330 1.73 -16.76 14.92
C GLY A 330 0.46 -17.03 14.12
N PRO A 331 0.14 -18.31 13.89
CA PRO A 331 -0.92 -18.72 12.97
C PRO A 331 -2.34 -18.39 13.43
N SER A 332 -2.57 -18.15 14.72
CA SER A 332 -3.91 -17.84 15.26
C SER A 332 -4.29 -16.35 15.09
N GLY A 333 -3.33 -15.45 14.96
CA GLY A 333 -3.55 -14.02 14.71
C GLY A 333 -3.85 -13.71 13.25
N ALA A 334 -3.28 -14.49 12.34
CA ALA A 334 -3.35 -14.23 10.91
C ALA A 334 -4.80 -14.12 10.38
N THR A 335 -5.69 -15.03 10.77
CA THR A 335 -7.09 -15.00 10.30
C THR A 335 -7.86 -13.77 10.78
N ALA A 336 -7.69 -13.35 12.04
CA ALA A 336 -8.36 -12.18 12.60
C ALA A 336 -7.82 -10.88 11.97
N ASP A 337 -6.50 -10.79 11.80
CA ASP A 337 -5.83 -9.67 11.13
C ASP A 337 -6.27 -9.56 9.67
N GLN A 338 -6.35 -10.68 8.95
CA GLN A 338 -6.85 -10.73 7.57
C GLN A 338 -8.30 -10.23 7.49
N GLN A 339 -9.18 -10.71 8.37
CA GLN A 339 -10.57 -10.27 8.40
C GLN A 339 -10.71 -8.79 8.73
N TYR A 340 -9.92 -8.27 9.67
CA TYR A 340 -9.89 -6.85 9.99
C TYR A 340 -9.44 -6.01 8.80
N ALA A 341 -8.37 -6.42 8.13
CA ALA A 341 -7.81 -5.70 7.01
C ALA A 341 -8.74 -5.68 5.79
N VAL A 342 -9.30 -6.85 5.41
CA VAL A 342 -10.20 -6.93 4.25
C VAL A 342 -11.52 -6.21 4.52
N ALA A 343 -12.09 -6.33 5.72
CA ALA A 343 -13.29 -5.57 6.08
C ALA A 343 -13.04 -4.06 6.05
N SER A 344 -11.87 -3.62 6.53
CA SER A 344 -11.45 -2.21 6.44
C SER A 344 -11.32 -1.74 5.00
N PHE A 345 -10.78 -2.57 4.09
CA PHE A 345 -10.71 -2.26 2.67
C PHE A 345 -12.11 -2.11 2.05
N TRP A 346 -13.02 -3.04 2.32
CA TRP A 346 -14.40 -2.96 1.84
C TRP A 346 -15.13 -1.69 2.31
N LEU A 347 -14.82 -1.16 3.50
CA LEU A 347 -15.43 0.09 3.97
C LEU A 347 -15.04 1.32 3.13
N VAL A 348 -13.85 1.31 2.50
CA VAL A 348 -13.33 2.47 1.77
C VAL A 348 -13.50 2.36 0.26
N TRP A 349 -13.47 1.17 -0.32
CA TRP A 349 -13.61 0.99 -1.77
C TRP A 349 -14.93 1.55 -2.29
N ASP A 350 -14.87 2.45 -3.27
CA ASP A 350 -16.04 3.16 -3.82
C ASP A 350 -16.79 2.38 -4.92
N GLY A 351 -16.27 1.23 -5.34
CA GLY A 351 -16.85 0.38 -6.39
C GLY A 351 -16.60 0.90 -7.82
N ARG A 352 -15.90 2.01 -7.99
CA ARG A 352 -15.63 2.65 -9.29
C ARG A 352 -14.19 2.47 -9.72
N GLN A 353 -13.27 2.55 -8.74
CA GLN A 353 -11.86 2.44 -9.00
C GLN A 353 -11.45 0.98 -9.05
N ASP A 354 -10.39 0.73 -9.81
CA ASP A 354 -9.76 -0.57 -9.94
C ASP A 354 -8.81 -0.80 -8.76
N SER A 355 -9.36 -0.75 -7.55
CA SER A 355 -8.63 -0.87 -6.30
C SER A 355 -8.39 -2.34 -5.93
N GLY A 356 -7.39 -2.60 -5.08
CA GLY A 356 -7.00 -3.95 -4.69
C GLY A 356 -6.51 -4.05 -3.26
N TRP A 357 -6.60 -5.25 -2.70
CA TRP A 357 -6.07 -5.55 -1.38
C TRP A 357 -5.41 -6.93 -1.36
N GLY A 358 -4.32 -7.04 -0.62
CA GLY A 358 -3.61 -8.29 -0.40
C GLY A 358 -3.07 -8.43 1.02
N TYR A 359 -2.76 -9.66 1.36
CA TYR A 359 -2.16 -10.00 2.64
C TYR A 359 -0.80 -10.63 2.40
N ASN A 360 0.20 -10.13 3.10
CA ASN A 360 1.56 -10.58 2.96
C ASN A 360 2.01 -11.30 4.24
N VAL A 361 2.52 -12.50 4.10
CA VAL A 361 3.08 -13.28 5.21
C VAL A 361 4.59 -13.14 5.18
N LEU A 362 5.13 -12.55 6.25
CA LEU A 362 6.56 -12.40 6.40
C LEU A 362 7.25 -13.74 6.57
N GLY A 363 8.26 -13.96 5.74
CA GLY A 363 9.03 -15.20 5.74
C GLY A 363 8.35 -16.36 5.02
N ASP A 364 7.15 -16.14 4.48
CA ASP A 364 6.51 -17.04 3.51
C ASP A 364 6.11 -16.26 2.25
N PRO A 365 7.03 -16.05 1.30
CA PRO A 365 6.73 -15.38 0.05
C PRO A 365 5.73 -16.15 -0.83
N ALA A 366 5.35 -17.34 -0.41
CA ALA A 366 4.42 -18.22 -1.10
C ALA A 366 2.99 -18.14 -0.53
N ALA A 367 2.69 -17.19 0.36
CA ALA A 367 1.34 -17.03 0.88
C ALA A 367 0.40 -16.52 -0.23
N GLY A 368 -0.32 -17.45 -0.82
CA GLY A 368 -1.36 -17.19 -1.80
C GLY A 368 -2.67 -16.72 -1.17
N PHE A 369 -3.73 -16.80 -1.95
CA PHE A 369 -5.08 -16.48 -1.52
C PHE A 369 -5.52 -17.33 -0.32
N SER A 370 -6.20 -16.70 0.64
CA SER A 370 -6.80 -17.38 1.79
C SER A 370 -8.33 -17.26 1.78
N PRO A 371 -9.08 -18.34 2.03
CA PRO A 371 -10.52 -18.28 2.27
C PRO A 371 -10.92 -17.33 3.41
N ALA A 372 -10.00 -17.05 4.34
CA ALA A 372 -10.23 -16.10 5.43
C ALA A 372 -10.41 -14.65 4.95
N TRP A 373 -10.04 -14.34 3.69
CA TRP A 373 -10.27 -13.03 3.08
C TRP A 373 -11.75 -12.75 2.84
N GLY A 374 -12.58 -13.77 2.92
CA GLY A 374 -14.02 -13.64 2.86
C GLY A 374 -14.59 -13.63 1.45
N PRO A 375 -15.92 -13.53 1.35
CA PRO A 375 -16.63 -13.58 0.08
C PRO A 375 -16.60 -12.24 -0.66
N ASP A 376 -16.86 -12.31 -1.98
CA ASP A 376 -17.26 -11.13 -2.75
C ASP A 376 -18.67 -10.69 -2.34
N ILE A 377 -18.81 -9.48 -1.88
CA ILE A 377 -20.08 -8.88 -1.45
C ILE A 377 -20.66 -7.90 -2.47
N GLY A 378 -20.08 -7.84 -3.66
CA GLY A 378 -20.59 -7.05 -4.79
C GLY A 378 -20.15 -5.58 -4.78
N VAL A 379 -21.01 -4.68 -5.24
CA VAL A 379 -20.74 -3.23 -5.31
C VAL A 379 -21.37 -2.50 -4.12
N PRO A 380 -20.82 -1.37 -3.68
CA PRO A 380 -21.40 -0.56 -2.61
C PRO A 380 -22.84 -0.18 -2.91
N SER A 381 -23.74 -0.41 -1.95
CA SER A 381 -25.12 0.12 -1.94
C SER A 381 -25.20 1.41 -1.16
N ASP A 382 -24.36 1.55 -0.12
CA ASP A 382 -24.22 2.80 0.63
C ASP A 382 -23.18 3.70 -0.07
N ALA A 383 -23.49 5.00 -0.19
CA ALA A 383 -22.60 5.98 -0.82
C ALA A 383 -21.26 6.11 -0.07
N ALA A 384 -21.27 5.92 1.24
CA ALA A 384 -20.09 5.96 2.10
C ALA A 384 -20.24 4.99 3.28
N ARG A 385 -19.15 4.74 3.99
CA ARG A 385 -19.19 4.03 5.27
C ARG A 385 -20.03 4.82 6.29
N VAL A 386 -20.80 4.11 7.11
CA VAL A 386 -21.68 4.66 8.14
C VAL A 386 -21.12 4.33 9.52
N ARG A 387 -21.04 5.34 10.40
CA ARG A 387 -20.58 5.15 11.78
C ARG A 387 -21.67 4.50 12.63
N VAL A 388 -21.30 3.51 13.43
CA VAL A 388 -22.15 2.78 14.37
C VAL A 388 -21.41 2.70 15.71
N GLY A 389 -21.75 3.60 16.63
CA GLY A 389 -20.99 3.71 17.88
C GLY A 389 -19.52 4.02 17.65
N MET A 390 -18.64 3.11 18.08
CA MET A 390 -17.20 3.20 17.86
C MET A 390 -16.74 2.54 16.57
N GLY A 391 -17.63 1.85 15.87
CA GLY A 391 -17.34 1.10 14.66
C GLY A 391 -17.91 1.73 13.39
N TRP A 392 -17.73 1.04 12.29
CA TRP A 392 -18.16 1.44 10.97
C TRP A 392 -18.77 0.28 10.21
N GLN A 393 -19.76 0.56 9.37
CA GLN A 393 -20.35 -0.42 8.45
C GLN A 393 -20.54 0.16 7.06
N ARG A 394 -20.65 -0.71 6.05
CA ARG A 394 -21.06 -0.34 4.71
C ARG A 394 -21.78 -1.52 4.05
N ARG A 395 -22.95 -1.24 3.46
CA ARG A 395 -23.73 -2.24 2.73
C ARG A 395 -23.29 -2.31 1.28
N TYR A 396 -23.44 -3.51 0.74
CA TYR A 396 -23.12 -3.88 -0.62
C TYR A 396 -24.29 -4.63 -1.24
N SER A 397 -24.29 -4.77 -2.58
CA SER A 397 -25.37 -5.45 -3.32
C SER A 397 -25.58 -6.93 -2.90
N ALA A 398 -24.56 -7.57 -2.35
CA ALA A 398 -24.62 -8.96 -1.92
C ALA A 398 -24.10 -9.19 -0.48
N GLY A 399 -23.91 -8.12 0.32
CA GLY A 399 -23.40 -8.29 1.67
C GLY A 399 -23.19 -6.99 2.44
N ILE A 400 -22.43 -7.09 3.51
CA ILE A 400 -22.06 -5.97 4.38
C ILE A 400 -20.64 -6.16 4.93
N ALA A 401 -19.90 -5.07 5.04
CA ALA A 401 -18.65 -5.03 5.81
C ALA A 401 -18.89 -4.27 7.12
N VAL A 402 -18.37 -4.78 8.22
CA VAL A 402 -18.40 -4.16 9.54
C VAL A 402 -17.02 -4.17 10.18
N VAL A 403 -16.63 -3.08 10.82
CA VAL A 403 -15.30 -2.92 11.42
C VAL A 403 -15.44 -2.21 12.77
N ASN A 404 -14.78 -2.78 13.77
CA ASN A 404 -14.55 -2.14 15.06
C ASN A 404 -13.08 -1.73 15.18
N PRO A 405 -12.70 -0.48 14.88
CA PRO A 405 -11.32 -0.02 15.00
C PRO A 405 -10.92 0.35 16.44
N SER A 406 -11.84 0.31 17.40
CA SER A 406 -11.51 0.60 18.80
C SER A 406 -10.36 -0.29 19.28
N PRO A 407 -9.33 0.25 19.92
CA PRO A 407 -8.21 -0.56 20.42
C PRO A 407 -8.55 -1.33 21.72
N SER A 408 -9.68 -1.01 22.40
CA SER A 408 -9.93 -1.53 23.75
C SER A 408 -11.34 -1.99 24.02
N ALA A 409 -12.34 -1.58 23.22
CA ALA A 409 -13.74 -1.87 23.50
C ALA A 409 -14.41 -2.65 22.37
N SER A 410 -15.30 -3.60 22.72
CA SER A 410 -16.13 -4.31 21.76
C SER A 410 -17.27 -3.43 21.24
N GLN A 411 -17.68 -3.66 19.99
CA GLN A 411 -18.78 -2.97 19.34
C GLN A 411 -19.83 -3.96 18.84
N ARG A 412 -21.09 -3.71 19.20
CA ARG A 412 -22.25 -4.43 18.64
C ARG A 412 -22.78 -3.72 17.40
N PHE A 413 -23.05 -4.50 16.37
CA PHE A 413 -23.69 -4.06 15.13
C PHE A 413 -25.04 -4.77 14.98
N GLU A 414 -26.12 -4.01 14.85
CA GLU A 414 -27.41 -4.50 14.42
C GLU A 414 -27.48 -4.43 12.89
N LEU A 415 -27.57 -5.58 12.26
CA LEU A 415 -27.42 -5.67 10.79
C LEU A 415 -28.74 -5.37 10.06
N GLY A 416 -29.88 -5.45 10.76
CA GLY A 416 -31.22 -5.18 10.23
C GLY A 416 -31.80 -6.30 9.37
N ALA A 417 -30.97 -7.13 8.76
CA ALA A 417 -31.36 -8.29 7.98
C ALA A 417 -30.48 -9.49 8.36
N GLY A 418 -30.83 -10.68 7.88
CA GLY A 418 -29.97 -11.88 8.06
C GLY A 418 -28.77 -11.81 7.11
N TYR A 419 -27.59 -12.01 7.68
CA TYR A 419 -26.34 -12.12 6.93
C TYR A 419 -25.61 -13.41 7.32
N ARG A 420 -24.98 -14.03 6.33
CA ARG A 420 -24.24 -15.29 6.49
C ARG A 420 -22.76 -14.99 6.76
N LYS A 421 -22.23 -15.56 7.83
CA LYS A 421 -20.80 -15.54 8.17
C LYS A 421 -20.01 -16.56 7.34
N THR A 422 -18.71 -16.52 7.44
CA THR A 422 -17.80 -17.47 6.76
C THR A 422 -17.98 -18.92 7.25
N ASP A 423 -18.43 -19.12 8.50
CA ASP A 423 -18.77 -20.43 9.05
C ASP A 423 -20.15 -20.97 8.61
N GLY A 424 -20.87 -20.21 7.76
CA GLY A 424 -22.19 -20.56 7.26
C GLY A 424 -23.36 -20.16 8.15
N SER A 425 -23.12 -19.76 9.41
CA SER A 425 -24.18 -19.32 10.33
C SER A 425 -24.79 -18.00 9.89
N VAL A 426 -26.09 -17.81 10.15
CA VAL A 426 -26.81 -16.55 9.85
C VAL A 426 -26.95 -15.73 11.11
N ALA A 427 -26.69 -14.43 11.03
CA ALA A 427 -26.80 -13.49 12.13
C ALA A 427 -27.55 -12.22 11.68
N THR A 428 -28.36 -11.68 12.58
CA THR A 428 -28.99 -10.36 12.47
C THR A 428 -28.27 -9.29 13.27
N SER A 429 -27.33 -9.72 14.10
CA SER A 429 -26.40 -8.86 14.83
C SER A 429 -25.08 -9.56 15.05
N VAL A 430 -24.00 -8.78 15.19
CA VAL A 430 -22.66 -9.29 15.54
C VAL A 430 -22.03 -8.39 16.60
N VAL A 431 -21.21 -8.99 17.47
CA VAL A 431 -20.35 -8.25 18.40
C VAL A 431 -18.91 -8.45 17.95
N LEU A 432 -18.24 -7.37 17.62
CA LEU A 432 -16.84 -7.38 17.22
C LEU A 432 -15.95 -6.97 18.40
N PRO A 433 -14.95 -7.76 18.74
CA PRO A 433 -13.92 -7.37 19.71
C PRO A 433 -13.12 -6.16 19.21
N PRO A 434 -12.21 -5.60 20.04
CA PRO A 434 -11.29 -4.56 19.61
C PRO A 434 -10.51 -4.94 18.34
N MET A 435 -10.27 -3.95 17.48
CA MET A 435 -9.46 -4.08 16.27
C MET A 435 -9.84 -5.32 15.42
N SER A 436 -11.12 -5.46 15.14
CA SER A 436 -11.63 -6.59 14.36
C SER A 436 -12.63 -6.15 13.28
N GLY A 437 -12.79 -7.00 12.28
CA GLY A 437 -13.69 -6.76 11.17
C GLY A 437 -14.32 -8.05 10.65
N MET A 438 -15.41 -7.91 9.91
CA MET A 438 -16.09 -9.03 9.30
C MET A 438 -16.73 -8.62 7.97
N VAL A 439 -16.63 -9.50 6.99
CA VAL A 439 -17.33 -9.41 5.71
C VAL A 439 -18.38 -10.51 5.70
N LEU A 440 -19.63 -10.13 5.46
CA LEU A 440 -20.79 -11.00 5.56
C LEU A 440 -21.57 -10.97 4.25
N THR A 441 -22.04 -12.12 3.76
CA THR A 441 -22.94 -12.18 2.61
C THR A 441 -24.41 -12.06 3.03
N SER A 442 -25.26 -11.51 2.16
CA SER A 442 -26.72 -11.51 2.37
C SER A 442 -27.23 -12.96 2.50
N ALA A 443 -28.04 -13.23 3.51
CA ALA A 443 -28.69 -14.51 3.70
C ALA A 443 -29.91 -14.71 2.79
N ALA A 444 -30.42 -13.65 2.16
CA ALA A 444 -31.51 -13.76 1.19
C ALA A 444 -31.07 -14.63 0.01
N THR A 445 -31.76 -15.73 -0.22
CA THR A 445 -31.51 -16.67 -1.31
C THR A 445 -31.72 -16.00 -2.66
N ALA A 446 -30.95 -16.43 -3.67
CA ALA A 446 -31.06 -15.96 -5.05
C ALA A 446 -32.47 -16.18 -5.69
N GLY A 447 -33.44 -16.71 -4.92
CA GLY A 447 -34.81 -16.98 -5.34
C GLY A 447 -35.78 -15.82 -5.12
N ASP A 448 -35.45 -14.78 -4.35
CA ASP A 448 -36.35 -13.65 -4.05
C ASP A 448 -36.15 -12.42 -4.96
N ARG A 449 -35.42 -12.57 -6.01
CA ARG A 449 -35.26 -11.55 -7.07
C ARG A 449 -35.99 -11.95 -8.32
N SER A 450 -37.33 -12.02 -8.21
CA SER A 450 -38.24 -12.07 -9.38
C SER A 450 -38.73 -10.68 -9.72
#